data_6174da0d4fe6cc8606a8c961650cb048
#
_entry.id   6174da0d4fe6cc8606a8c961650cb048
#
_cell.length_a   1.000
_cell.length_b   1.000
_cell.length_c   1.000
_cell.angle_alpha   90.00
_cell.angle_beta   90.00
_cell.angle_gamma   90.00
#
_symmetry.space_group_name_H-M   'P 1'
#
loop_
_entity.id
_entity.type
_entity.pdbx_description
1 polymer ?
#
loop_
_entity_poly.entity_id
_entity_poly.type
_entity_poly.pdbx_seq_one_letter_code
_entity_poly.pdbx_strand_id
1 'polypeptide(L)'
;MITTTPASLEVALYKAADVIRYAQNIAILTGAGVSAESGISTFRDKLTGLWQQYQAEYLVSIQAFEKEPALVWQWHQWWRGQIADKQPNPAHFALGEWQALAKQQGKTWTLFSQNVDNLHEQGGATVAKLHGDLGKNRCHDCAKPYDKAIAVTDTELKHCECGGLIRPDIVWFGEMLPQDAWQTAETAALNCDVLVSIGTSSVVYPAAGLIDLAKQQGATVIEINPNPTHTTAVDIVLPDNAGKILPLLVKALK
;
A
#
# COMPACT_ATOMS: atom_id res chain seq x y z
N MET A 1 -25.93 -9.50 3.48
CA MET A 1 -24.79 -9.58 4.43
C MET A 1 -24.58 -11.05 4.75
N ILE A 2 -23.49 -11.65 4.25
CA ILE A 2 -23.13 -13.02 4.62
C ILE A 2 -22.42 -12.89 5.96
N THR A 3 -23.08 -13.24 7.05
CA THR A 3 -22.47 -13.33 8.38
C THR A 3 -21.55 -14.55 8.39
N THR A 4 -20.26 -14.34 8.21
CA THR A 4 -19.25 -15.39 8.40
C THR A 4 -19.24 -15.81 9.87
N THR A 5 -19.51 -17.07 10.14
CA THR A 5 -19.35 -17.62 11.48
C THR A 5 -17.86 -17.79 11.80
N PRO A 6 -17.42 -17.74 13.09
CA PRO A 6 -16.03 -17.99 13.46
C PRO A 6 -15.46 -19.28 12.87
N ALA A 7 -16.24 -20.34 12.80
CA ALA A 7 -15.85 -21.61 12.19
C ALA A 7 -15.58 -21.51 10.68
N SER A 8 -16.33 -20.67 9.94
CA SER A 8 -16.12 -20.47 8.50
C SER A 8 -14.85 -19.67 8.19
N LEU A 9 -14.50 -18.71 9.05
CA LEU A 9 -13.26 -17.94 8.92
C LEU A 9 -12.03 -18.82 9.20
N GLU A 10 -12.10 -19.69 10.20
CA GLU A 10 -11.02 -20.61 10.53
C GLU A 10 -10.75 -21.60 9.38
N VAL A 11 -11.79 -22.16 8.79
CA VAL A 11 -11.68 -23.02 7.60
C VAL A 11 -11.06 -22.28 6.43
N ALA A 12 -11.46 -21.03 6.17
CA ALA A 12 -10.88 -20.21 5.10
C ALA A 12 -9.40 -19.89 5.38
N LEU A 13 -9.03 -19.62 6.64
CA LEU A 13 -7.65 -19.36 7.05
C LEU A 13 -6.75 -20.59 6.79
N TYR A 14 -7.19 -21.79 7.19
CA TYR A 14 -6.42 -23.01 6.93
C TYR A 14 -6.31 -23.31 5.43
N LYS A 15 -7.38 -23.11 4.67
CA LYS A 15 -7.33 -23.24 3.20
C LYS A 15 -6.32 -22.27 2.58
N ALA A 16 -6.30 -21.00 3.03
CA ALA A 16 -5.33 -20.02 2.58
C ALA A 16 -3.89 -20.42 2.96
N ALA A 17 -3.68 -20.86 4.21
CA ALA A 17 -2.37 -21.33 4.66
C ALA A 17 -1.87 -22.54 3.85
N ASP A 18 -2.75 -23.48 3.53
CA ASP A 18 -2.37 -24.65 2.72
C ASP A 18 -1.95 -24.24 1.30
N VAL A 19 -2.72 -23.40 0.63
CA VAL A 19 -2.36 -22.88 -0.70
C VAL A 19 -1.00 -22.17 -0.66
N ILE A 20 -0.76 -21.29 0.32
CA ILE A 20 0.49 -20.56 0.48
C ILE A 20 1.66 -21.51 0.82
N ARG A 21 1.42 -22.55 1.59
CA ARG A 21 2.47 -23.51 1.97
C ARG A 21 3.06 -24.25 0.76
N TYR A 22 2.24 -24.56 -0.24
CA TYR A 22 2.69 -25.22 -1.48
C TYR A 22 3.18 -24.23 -2.55
N ALA A 23 2.87 -22.95 -2.46
CA ALA A 23 3.36 -21.95 -3.38
C ALA A 23 4.88 -21.75 -3.28
N GLN A 24 5.55 -21.57 -4.42
CA GLN A 24 6.96 -21.18 -4.50
C GLN A 24 7.13 -19.68 -4.71
N ASN A 25 6.20 -19.05 -5.43
CA ASN A 25 6.23 -17.64 -5.75
C ASN A 25 4.99 -16.97 -5.15
N ILE A 26 5.19 -16.06 -4.21
CA ILE A 26 4.14 -15.39 -3.46
C ILE A 26 4.21 -13.89 -3.74
N ALA A 27 3.14 -13.33 -4.27
CA ALA A 27 2.96 -11.90 -4.50
C ALA A 27 1.97 -11.32 -3.48
N ILE A 28 2.29 -10.15 -2.92
CA ILE A 28 1.44 -9.49 -1.92
C ILE A 28 1.22 -8.06 -2.33
N LEU A 29 -0.04 -7.68 -2.51
CA LEU A 29 -0.48 -6.31 -2.76
C LEU A 29 -1.13 -5.75 -1.49
N THR A 30 -0.66 -4.60 -1.01
CA THR A 30 -1.30 -3.92 0.12
C THR A 30 -1.85 -2.55 -0.26
N GLY A 31 -2.93 -2.15 0.41
CA GLY A 31 -3.52 -0.83 0.34
C GLY A 31 -3.69 -0.19 1.71
N ALA A 32 -4.32 0.98 1.75
CA ALA A 32 -4.44 1.82 2.96
C ALA A 32 -5.13 1.14 4.15
N GLY A 33 -5.95 0.12 3.89
CA GLY A 33 -6.61 -0.67 4.95
C GLY A 33 -5.62 -1.38 5.88
N VAL A 34 -4.39 -1.69 5.44
CA VAL A 34 -3.35 -2.26 6.31
C VAL A 34 -2.89 -1.26 7.36
N SER A 35 -2.78 0.03 7.02
CA SER A 35 -2.34 1.10 7.91
C SER A 35 -3.47 1.73 8.73
N ALA A 36 -4.74 1.39 8.44
CA ALA A 36 -5.90 1.90 9.16
C ALA A 36 -5.85 1.55 10.67
N GLU A 37 -5.41 0.33 11.01
CA GLU A 37 -5.25 -0.10 12.41
C GLU A 37 -4.07 0.60 13.13
N SER A 38 -3.20 1.29 12.40
CA SER A 38 -2.18 2.20 12.95
C SER A 38 -2.70 3.61 13.17
N GLY A 39 -3.98 3.88 12.86
CA GLY A 39 -4.62 5.20 12.97
C GLY A 39 -4.29 6.13 11.80
N ILE A 40 -3.87 5.59 10.66
CA ILE A 40 -3.76 6.34 9.41
C ILE A 40 -5.08 6.23 8.67
N SER A 41 -5.73 7.38 8.43
CA SER A 41 -6.97 7.44 7.66
C SER A 41 -6.75 6.91 6.24
N THR A 42 -7.72 6.16 5.74
CA THR A 42 -7.68 5.72 4.35
C THR A 42 -7.99 6.90 3.42
N PHE A 43 -7.57 6.80 2.17
CA PHE A 43 -7.83 7.84 1.17
C PHE A 43 -9.32 8.10 0.92
N ARG A 44 -10.20 7.18 1.34
CA ARG A 44 -11.66 7.30 1.24
C ARG A 44 -12.32 7.96 2.44
N ASP A 45 -11.57 8.12 3.54
CA ASP A 45 -12.11 8.79 4.71
C ASP A 45 -12.27 10.27 4.41
N LYS A 46 -13.35 10.86 4.93
CA LYS A 46 -13.62 12.28 4.73
C LYS A 46 -12.51 13.12 5.37
N LEU A 47 -11.99 14.07 4.61
CA LEU A 47 -11.09 15.08 5.15
C LEU A 47 -11.75 15.87 6.27
N THR A 48 -10.96 16.29 7.24
CA THR A 48 -11.45 17.00 8.44
C THR A 48 -10.82 18.39 8.56
N GLY A 49 -11.41 19.23 9.40
CA GLY A 49 -10.89 20.57 9.66
C GLY A 49 -10.93 21.47 8.43
N LEU A 50 -9.85 22.21 8.18
CA LEU A 50 -9.71 23.15 7.05
C LEU A 50 -9.78 22.47 5.68
N TRP A 51 -9.57 21.15 5.63
CA TRP A 51 -9.51 20.38 4.38
C TRP A 51 -10.85 19.81 3.94
N GLN A 52 -11.91 19.91 4.76
CA GLN A 52 -13.25 19.37 4.45
C GLN A 52 -13.87 19.90 3.15
N GLN A 53 -13.46 21.09 2.73
CA GLN A 53 -13.96 21.73 1.50
C GLN A 53 -13.27 21.22 0.23
N TYR A 54 -12.22 20.41 0.35
CA TYR A 54 -11.47 19.87 -0.78
C TYR A 54 -11.74 18.39 -0.99
N GLN A 55 -11.64 17.95 -2.24
CA GLN A 55 -11.57 16.52 -2.56
C GLN A 55 -10.10 16.09 -2.48
N ALA A 56 -9.83 14.98 -1.81
CA ALA A 56 -8.47 14.47 -1.66
C ALA A 56 -7.81 14.22 -3.03
N GLU A 57 -8.59 13.74 -4.00
CA GLU A 57 -8.14 13.49 -5.37
C GLU A 57 -7.62 14.76 -6.06
N TYR A 58 -8.22 15.91 -5.78
CA TYR A 58 -7.73 17.19 -6.30
C TYR A 58 -6.36 17.53 -5.71
N LEU A 59 -6.21 17.40 -4.39
CA LEU A 59 -4.97 17.75 -3.67
C LEU A 59 -3.78 16.81 -4.00
N VAL A 60 -4.03 15.65 -4.61
CA VAL A 60 -2.99 14.74 -5.12
C VAL A 60 -3.00 14.71 -6.65
N SER A 61 -3.01 15.87 -7.28
CA SER A 61 -2.97 16.00 -8.74
C SER A 61 -1.93 17.03 -9.20
N ILE A 62 -1.36 16.80 -10.39
CA ILE A 62 -0.45 17.74 -11.05
C ILE A 62 -1.14 19.09 -11.23
N GLN A 63 -2.39 19.06 -11.71
CA GLN A 63 -3.18 20.26 -11.98
C GLN A 63 -3.34 21.16 -10.74
N ALA A 64 -3.58 20.57 -9.58
CA ALA A 64 -3.69 21.33 -8.33
C ALA A 64 -2.36 21.96 -7.95
N PHE A 65 -1.25 21.22 -8.08
CA PHE A 65 0.07 21.75 -7.75
C PHE A 65 0.51 22.87 -8.66
N GLU A 66 0.28 22.77 -9.96
CA GLU A 66 0.60 23.84 -10.93
C GLU A 66 -0.23 25.10 -10.69
N LYS A 67 -1.49 24.94 -10.28
CA LYS A 67 -2.41 26.06 -10.04
C LYS A 67 -2.22 26.70 -8.66
N GLU A 68 -2.06 25.88 -7.62
CA GLU A 68 -2.05 26.29 -6.22
C GLU A 68 -0.96 25.55 -5.43
N PRO A 69 0.34 25.73 -5.78
CA PRO A 69 1.42 24.93 -5.20
C PRO A 69 1.53 25.07 -3.68
N ALA A 70 1.29 26.26 -3.15
CA ALA A 70 1.31 26.50 -1.70
C ALA A 70 0.21 25.73 -0.96
N LEU A 71 -1.02 25.67 -1.52
CA LEU A 71 -2.12 24.91 -0.97
C LEU A 71 -1.80 23.40 -0.91
N VAL A 72 -1.32 22.86 -2.04
CA VAL A 72 -0.97 21.43 -2.15
C VAL A 72 0.20 21.09 -1.22
N TRP A 73 1.22 21.97 -1.14
CA TRP A 73 2.33 21.77 -0.21
C TRP A 73 1.88 21.75 1.24
N GLN A 74 1.08 22.74 1.68
CA GLN A 74 0.54 22.82 3.04
C GLN A 74 -0.29 21.59 3.41
N TRP A 75 -1.12 21.11 2.49
CA TRP A 75 -1.90 19.89 2.72
C TRP A 75 -1.01 18.66 2.91
N HIS A 76 0.04 18.50 2.09
CA HIS A 76 0.98 17.38 2.24
C HIS A 76 1.78 17.47 3.54
N GLN A 77 2.15 18.68 3.99
CA GLN A 77 2.80 18.86 5.29
C GLN A 77 1.85 18.50 6.45
N TRP A 78 0.59 18.92 6.36
CA TRP A 78 -0.44 18.49 7.31
C TRP A 78 -0.57 16.95 7.30
N TRP A 79 -0.66 16.32 6.14
CA TRP A 79 -0.77 14.86 6.01
C TRP A 79 0.44 14.14 6.60
N ARG A 80 1.65 14.62 6.34
CA ARG A 80 2.88 14.14 7.00
C ARG A 80 2.77 14.21 8.52
N GLY A 81 2.25 15.31 9.06
CA GLY A 81 2.01 15.47 10.50
C GLY A 81 1.04 14.42 11.06
N GLN A 82 0.02 14.03 10.29
CA GLN A 82 -0.95 13.01 10.71
C GLN A 82 -0.35 11.60 10.81
N ILE A 83 0.74 11.31 10.09
CA ILE A 83 1.35 10.00 10.06
C ILE A 83 2.69 9.92 10.80
N ALA A 84 3.26 11.05 11.20
CA ALA A 84 4.62 11.13 11.74
C ALA A 84 4.84 10.33 13.05
N ASP A 85 3.80 10.20 13.87
CA ASP A 85 3.81 9.47 15.14
C ASP A 85 3.25 8.05 15.05
N LYS A 86 2.79 7.63 13.88
CA LYS A 86 2.16 6.33 13.70
C LYS A 86 3.19 5.21 13.72
N GLN A 87 2.79 4.11 14.32
CA GLN A 87 3.65 2.94 14.51
C GLN A 87 3.10 1.74 13.71
N PRO A 88 3.97 0.82 13.29
CA PRO A 88 3.52 -0.43 12.69
C PRO A 88 2.55 -1.16 13.61
N ASN A 89 1.49 -1.71 13.03
CA ASN A 89 0.54 -2.58 13.73
C ASN A 89 0.91 -4.06 13.51
N PRO A 90 0.19 -5.01 14.13
CA PRO A 90 0.49 -6.44 13.99
C PRO A 90 0.55 -6.95 12.55
N ALA A 91 -0.17 -6.34 11.60
CA ALA A 91 -0.10 -6.73 10.19
C ALA A 91 1.29 -6.45 9.58
N HIS A 92 1.86 -5.29 9.86
CA HIS A 92 3.17 -4.91 9.35
C HIS A 92 4.28 -5.84 9.87
N PHE A 93 4.27 -6.12 11.17
CA PHE A 93 5.22 -7.07 11.78
C PHE A 93 5.06 -8.49 11.22
N ALA A 94 3.81 -8.94 11.03
CA ALA A 94 3.54 -10.25 10.46
C ALA A 94 4.03 -10.36 9.00
N LEU A 95 3.94 -9.29 8.19
CA LEU A 95 4.49 -9.27 6.84
C LEU A 95 6.02 -9.35 6.83
N GLY A 96 6.70 -8.63 7.74
CA GLY A 96 8.15 -8.75 7.90
C GLY A 96 8.58 -10.16 8.32
N GLU A 97 7.87 -10.77 9.28
CA GLU A 97 8.10 -12.14 9.70
C GLU A 97 7.85 -13.14 8.56
N TRP A 98 6.78 -12.96 7.80
CA TRP A 98 6.47 -13.82 6.65
C TRP A 98 7.55 -13.74 5.56
N GLN A 99 8.05 -12.53 5.26
CA GLN A 99 9.17 -12.37 4.32
C GLN A 99 10.41 -13.16 4.78
N ALA A 100 10.75 -13.06 6.07
CA ALA A 100 11.89 -13.79 6.63
C ALA A 100 11.68 -15.32 6.57
N LEU A 101 10.47 -15.80 6.89
CA LEU A 101 10.10 -17.22 6.81
C LEU A 101 10.18 -17.72 5.36
N ALA A 102 9.63 -17.00 4.38
CA ALA A 102 9.67 -17.36 2.98
C ALA A 102 11.11 -17.46 2.47
N LYS A 103 11.96 -16.51 2.86
CA LYS A 103 13.41 -16.56 2.54
C LYS A 103 14.08 -17.80 3.11
N GLN A 104 13.79 -18.18 4.36
CA GLN A 104 14.32 -19.40 4.98
C GLN A 104 13.86 -20.68 4.25
N GLN A 105 12.65 -20.67 3.68
CA GLN A 105 12.08 -21.76 2.91
C GLN A 105 12.51 -21.78 1.44
N GLY A 106 13.36 -20.83 1.00
CA GLY A 106 13.81 -20.73 -0.39
C GLY A 106 12.73 -20.29 -1.37
N LYS A 107 11.67 -19.63 -0.89
CA LYS A 107 10.55 -19.14 -1.70
C LYS A 107 10.79 -17.71 -2.18
N THR A 108 10.25 -17.39 -3.35
CA THR A 108 10.11 -16.00 -3.81
C THR A 108 8.95 -15.34 -3.08
N TRP A 109 9.18 -14.19 -2.47
CA TRP A 109 8.16 -13.43 -1.76
C TRP A 109 8.33 -11.94 -2.10
N THR A 110 7.33 -11.36 -2.73
CA THR A 110 7.40 -9.97 -3.20
C THR A 110 6.21 -9.18 -2.65
N LEU A 111 6.51 -8.12 -1.90
CA LEU A 111 5.54 -7.17 -1.40
C LEU A 111 5.58 -5.89 -2.24
N PHE A 112 4.44 -5.49 -2.75
CA PHE A 112 4.25 -4.19 -3.38
C PHE A 112 3.03 -3.50 -2.76
N SER A 113 3.15 -2.19 -2.58
CA SER A 113 2.18 -1.43 -1.80
C SER A 113 1.73 -0.15 -2.52
N GLN A 114 0.45 0.16 -2.38
CA GLN A 114 -0.14 1.43 -2.77
C GLN A 114 0.05 2.50 -1.69
N ASN A 115 0.50 2.11 -0.50
CA ASN A 115 0.70 3.02 0.62
C ASN A 115 1.93 3.89 0.42
N VAL A 116 1.84 5.13 0.89
CA VAL A 116 2.93 6.12 0.84
C VAL A 116 3.62 6.32 2.18
N ASP A 117 3.12 5.66 3.25
CA ASP A 117 3.78 5.58 4.55
C ASP A 117 4.97 4.61 4.52
N ASN A 118 5.71 4.50 5.63
CA ASN A 118 6.87 3.63 5.77
C ASN A 118 6.67 2.53 6.85
N LEU A 119 5.40 2.19 7.16
CA LEU A 119 5.12 1.24 8.23
C LEU A 119 5.49 -0.20 7.86
N HIS A 120 5.51 -0.55 6.58
CA HIS A 120 6.00 -1.86 6.13
C HIS A 120 7.50 -2.02 6.42
N GLU A 121 8.30 -1.01 6.08
CA GLU A 121 9.75 -1.01 6.32
C GLU A 121 10.05 -1.01 7.82
N GLN A 122 9.33 -0.21 8.61
CA GLN A 122 9.44 -0.21 10.07
C GLN A 122 9.00 -1.57 10.68
N GLY A 123 8.06 -2.26 10.07
CA GLY A 123 7.63 -3.62 10.42
C GLY A 123 8.62 -4.71 9.98
N GLY A 124 9.72 -4.34 9.30
CA GLY A 124 10.79 -5.25 8.88
C GLY A 124 10.62 -5.86 7.48
N ALA A 125 9.64 -5.41 6.69
CA ALA A 125 9.44 -5.88 5.33
C ALA A 125 10.14 -4.98 4.29
N THR A 126 10.69 -5.58 3.25
CA THR A 126 11.09 -4.86 2.03
C THR A 126 9.89 -4.74 1.11
N VAL A 127 9.62 -3.54 0.61
CA VAL A 127 8.41 -3.23 -0.17
C VAL A 127 8.74 -2.43 -1.44
N ALA A 128 8.09 -2.77 -2.57
CA ALA A 128 8.05 -1.93 -3.75
C ALA A 128 6.88 -0.93 -3.64
N LYS A 129 7.19 0.36 -3.50
CA LYS A 129 6.19 1.41 -3.32
C LYS A 129 5.65 1.88 -4.67
N LEU A 130 4.43 1.47 -5.02
CA LEU A 130 3.81 1.81 -6.30
C LEU A 130 3.42 3.28 -6.42
N HIS A 131 3.13 3.94 -5.29
CA HIS A 131 2.70 5.34 -5.27
C HIS A 131 3.73 6.27 -4.63
N GLY A 132 5.00 5.83 -4.52
CA GLY A 132 6.07 6.64 -3.95
C GLY A 132 6.09 6.67 -2.43
N ASP A 133 6.72 7.69 -1.87
CA ASP A 133 7.01 7.81 -0.44
C ASP A 133 6.72 9.24 0.05
N LEU A 134 5.75 9.39 0.94
CA LEU A 134 5.34 10.69 1.48
C LEU A 134 6.45 11.32 2.34
N GLY A 135 7.36 10.52 2.91
CA GLY A 135 8.51 10.99 3.69
C GLY A 135 9.64 11.59 2.85
N LYS A 136 9.62 11.38 1.53
CA LYS A 136 10.63 11.88 0.59
C LYS A 136 10.14 13.07 -0.21
N ASN A 137 11.10 13.78 -0.81
CA ASN A 137 10.82 14.91 -1.69
C ASN A 137 11.62 14.79 -2.99
N ARG A 138 11.09 15.40 -4.05
CA ARG A 138 11.76 15.57 -5.34
C ARG A 138 11.44 16.92 -5.96
N CYS A 139 12.24 17.34 -6.91
CA CYS A 139 11.93 18.48 -7.75
C CYS A 139 10.77 18.14 -8.70
N HIS A 140 9.83 19.07 -8.85
CA HIS A 140 8.72 18.92 -9.80
C HIS A 140 9.22 18.90 -11.25
N ASP A 141 10.18 19.77 -11.60
CA ASP A 141 10.60 19.99 -12.98
C ASP A 141 11.67 18.99 -13.44
N CYS A 142 12.73 18.80 -12.63
CA CYS A 142 13.86 17.95 -13.03
C CYS A 142 13.88 16.56 -12.37
N ALA A 143 12.91 16.25 -11.55
CA ALA A 143 12.73 15.00 -10.83
C ALA A 143 13.89 14.60 -9.88
N LYS A 144 14.93 15.44 -9.71
CA LYS A 144 16.02 15.14 -8.78
C LYS A 144 15.50 14.98 -7.36
N PRO A 145 15.95 13.95 -6.61
CA PRO A 145 15.68 13.84 -5.19
C PRO A 145 16.11 15.10 -4.43
N TYR A 146 15.36 15.43 -3.37
CA TYR A 146 15.66 16.53 -2.48
C TYR A 146 15.85 15.99 -1.08
N ASP A 147 17.12 15.81 -0.68
CA ASP A 147 17.51 15.13 0.55
C ASP A 147 17.63 16.05 1.77
N LYS A 148 17.38 17.37 1.60
CA LYS A 148 17.38 18.29 2.74
C LYS A 148 16.17 18.03 3.62
N ALA A 149 16.40 17.93 4.94
CA ALA A 149 15.32 17.76 5.90
C ALA A 149 14.37 18.96 5.87
N ILE A 150 13.07 18.67 5.84
CA ILE A 150 12.01 19.67 5.93
C ILE A 150 11.11 19.29 7.09
N ALA A 151 10.95 20.20 8.05
CA ALA A 151 10.06 19.97 9.18
C ALA A 151 8.60 19.90 8.69
N VAL A 152 7.78 19.06 9.32
CA VAL A 152 6.35 18.93 8.96
C VAL A 152 5.56 20.22 9.20
N THR A 153 6.09 21.11 10.02
CA THR A 153 5.53 22.45 10.28
C THR A 153 5.97 23.50 9.28
N ASP A 154 6.93 23.18 8.38
CA ASP A 154 7.44 24.11 7.39
C ASP A 154 6.52 24.11 6.15
N THR A 155 5.69 25.13 6.07
CA THR A 155 4.70 25.30 4.99
C THR A 155 5.19 26.17 3.85
N GLU A 156 6.44 26.66 3.90
CA GLU A 156 7.02 27.44 2.83
C GLU A 156 7.44 26.57 1.65
N LEU A 157 7.16 27.04 0.44
CA LEU A 157 7.63 26.40 -0.78
C LEU A 157 9.16 26.39 -0.84
N LYS A 158 9.73 25.29 -1.23
CA LYS A 158 11.17 25.12 -1.42
C LYS A 158 11.48 25.00 -2.91
N HIS A 159 12.69 25.42 -3.28
CA HIS A 159 13.16 25.39 -4.66
C HIS A 159 14.36 24.45 -4.81
N CYS A 160 14.41 23.80 -5.95
CA CYS A 160 15.54 23.04 -6.42
C CYS A 160 16.61 23.98 -6.99
N GLU A 161 17.84 23.49 -7.15
CA GLU A 161 18.92 24.23 -7.84
C GLU A 161 18.57 24.60 -9.30
N CYS A 162 17.68 23.84 -9.95
CA CYS A 162 17.19 24.17 -11.29
C CYS A 162 16.14 25.29 -11.32
N GLY A 163 15.70 25.78 -10.17
CA GLY A 163 14.63 26.77 -10.02
C GLY A 163 13.23 26.16 -9.81
N GLY A 164 13.05 24.89 -10.10
CA GLY A 164 11.77 24.19 -9.96
C GLY A 164 11.33 24.04 -8.50
N LEU A 165 10.02 23.89 -8.27
CA LEU A 165 9.47 23.70 -6.94
C LEU A 165 9.77 22.29 -6.41
N ILE A 166 9.95 22.18 -5.10
CA ILE A 166 10.04 20.90 -4.41
C ILE A 166 8.64 20.42 -4.05
N ARG A 167 8.40 19.14 -4.25
CA ARG A 167 7.14 18.44 -3.95
C ARG A 167 7.41 17.12 -3.22
N PRO A 168 6.38 16.53 -2.56
CA PRO A 168 6.48 15.15 -2.06
C PRO A 168 6.78 14.17 -3.19
N ASP A 169 7.57 13.15 -2.90
CA ASP A 169 7.92 12.09 -3.86
C ASP A 169 6.87 10.98 -3.86
N ILE A 170 5.63 11.37 -4.12
CA ILE A 170 4.49 10.47 -4.31
C ILE A 170 3.93 10.62 -5.73
N VAL A 171 3.26 9.58 -6.19
CA VAL A 171 2.56 9.58 -7.48
C VAL A 171 1.22 10.29 -7.32
N TRP A 172 0.99 11.32 -8.10
CA TRP A 172 -0.28 12.01 -8.20
C TRP A 172 -1.15 11.44 -9.32
N PHE A 173 -2.46 11.67 -9.23
CA PHE A 173 -3.37 11.29 -10.31
C PHE A 173 -2.93 11.91 -11.64
N GLY A 174 -2.84 11.06 -12.67
CA GLY A 174 -2.34 11.43 -14.00
C GLY A 174 -0.84 11.18 -14.20
N GLU A 175 -0.08 10.84 -13.16
CA GLU A 175 1.33 10.48 -13.28
C GLU A 175 1.55 8.99 -13.54
N MET A 176 2.66 8.68 -14.18
CA MET A 176 3.14 7.31 -14.33
C MET A 176 3.66 6.79 -12.98
N LEU A 177 3.41 5.51 -12.71
CA LEU A 177 3.99 4.84 -11.55
C LEU A 177 5.52 4.73 -11.70
N PRO A 178 6.27 4.67 -10.57
CA PRO A 178 7.72 4.45 -10.60
C PRO A 178 8.04 3.16 -11.35
N GLN A 179 8.84 3.27 -12.41
CA GLN A 179 9.08 2.16 -13.35
C GLN A 179 9.62 0.90 -12.66
N ASP A 180 10.61 1.05 -11.77
CA ASP A 180 11.23 -0.09 -11.08
C ASP A 180 10.23 -0.79 -10.15
N ALA A 181 9.42 -0.02 -9.40
CA ALA A 181 8.40 -0.56 -8.52
C ALA A 181 7.28 -1.25 -9.31
N TRP A 182 6.85 -0.66 -10.42
CA TRP A 182 5.86 -1.25 -11.31
C TRP A 182 6.36 -2.56 -11.93
N GLN A 183 7.56 -2.55 -12.50
CA GLN A 183 8.15 -3.75 -13.09
C GLN A 183 8.31 -4.89 -12.08
N THR A 184 8.70 -4.56 -10.84
CA THR A 184 8.77 -5.54 -9.75
C THR A 184 7.40 -6.15 -9.47
N ALA A 185 6.36 -5.34 -9.34
CA ALA A 185 5.00 -5.77 -9.04
C ALA A 185 4.38 -6.57 -10.19
N GLU A 186 4.55 -6.09 -11.43
CA GLU A 186 4.04 -6.76 -12.63
C GLU A 186 4.71 -8.12 -12.84
N THR A 187 6.05 -8.19 -12.69
CA THR A 187 6.79 -9.44 -12.77
C THR A 187 6.33 -10.43 -11.70
N ALA A 188 6.11 -9.93 -10.46
CA ALA A 188 5.61 -10.77 -9.37
C ALA A 188 4.18 -11.28 -9.68
N ALA A 189 3.29 -10.44 -10.18
CA ALA A 189 1.92 -10.83 -10.53
C ALA A 189 1.86 -11.84 -11.68
N LEU A 190 2.74 -11.69 -12.68
CA LEU A 190 2.82 -12.61 -13.82
C LEU A 190 3.31 -14.01 -13.45
N ASN A 191 4.13 -14.13 -12.40
CA ASN A 191 4.85 -15.38 -12.09
C ASN A 191 4.45 -16.00 -10.74
N CYS A 192 3.51 -15.40 -9.99
CA CYS A 192 3.14 -15.93 -8.70
C CYS A 192 2.21 -17.15 -8.80
N ASP A 193 2.36 -18.08 -7.84
CA ASP A 193 1.41 -19.17 -7.61
C ASP A 193 0.22 -18.67 -6.78
N VAL A 194 0.49 -17.68 -5.91
CA VAL A 194 -0.49 -17.05 -5.00
C VAL A 194 -0.30 -15.55 -4.99
N LEU A 195 -1.39 -14.80 -5.18
CA LEU A 195 -1.45 -13.38 -4.90
C LEU A 195 -2.34 -13.12 -3.68
N VAL A 196 -1.82 -12.40 -2.69
CA VAL A 196 -2.58 -12.00 -1.50
C VAL A 196 -2.83 -10.49 -1.54
N SER A 197 -4.09 -10.10 -1.68
CA SER A 197 -4.57 -8.72 -1.69
C SER A 197 -5.03 -8.32 -0.29
N ILE A 198 -4.43 -7.30 0.32
CA ILE A 198 -4.63 -6.96 1.73
C ILE A 198 -5.02 -5.49 1.89
N GLY A 199 -6.20 -5.24 2.46
CA GLY A 199 -6.65 -3.88 2.81
C GLY A 199 -6.72 -2.91 1.63
N THR A 200 -6.94 -3.41 0.41
CA THR A 200 -7.14 -2.58 -0.78
C THR A 200 -8.59 -2.61 -1.23
N SER A 201 -9.01 -1.52 -1.83
CA SER A 201 -10.35 -1.43 -2.43
C SER A 201 -10.43 -2.01 -3.84
N SER A 202 -9.26 -2.31 -4.44
CA SER A 202 -9.14 -2.87 -5.80
C SER A 202 -9.82 -2.03 -6.91
N VAL A 203 -9.84 -0.69 -6.75
CA VAL A 203 -10.42 0.23 -7.75
C VAL A 203 -9.44 1.28 -8.28
N VAL A 204 -8.24 1.37 -7.71
CA VAL A 204 -7.21 2.33 -8.16
C VAL A 204 -6.31 1.66 -9.19
N TYR A 205 -6.50 2.03 -10.45
CA TYR A 205 -5.69 1.52 -11.56
C TYR A 205 -4.42 2.39 -11.76
N PRO A 206 -3.31 1.79 -12.25
CA PRO A 206 -3.20 0.41 -12.76
C PRO A 206 -2.97 -0.65 -11.68
N ALA A 207 -2.68 -0.30 -10.42
CA ALA A 207 -2.33 -1.25 -9.36
C ALA A 207 -3.40 -2.34 -9.12
N ALA A 208 -4.69 -1.98 -9.22
CA ALA A 208 -5.79 -2.94 -9.10
C ALA A 208 -5.76 -4.04 -10.17
N GLY A 209 -5.27 -3.72 -11.38
CA GLY A 209 -5.15 -4.67 -12.50
C GLY A 209 -4.16 -5.81 -12.24
N LEU A 210 -3.24 -5.67 -11.28
CA LEU A 210 -2.30 -6.73 -10.92
C LEU A 210 -3.01 -7.97 -10.34
N ILE A 211 -4.17 -7.80 -9.72
CA ILE A 211 -5.00 -8.91 -9.21
C ILE A 211 -5.55 -9.73 -10.37
N ASP A 212 -6.13 -9.05 -11.36
CA ASP A 212 -6.67 -9.70 -12.56
C ASP A 212 -5.56 -10.35 -13.37
N LEU A 213 -4.41 -9.70 -13.49
CA LEU A 213 -3.23 -10.22 -14.17
C LEU A 213 -2.76 -11.55 -13.54
N ALA A 214 -2.58 -11.60 -12.23
CA ALA A 214 -2.20 -12.81 -11.52
C ALA A 214 -3.25 -13.93 -11.72
N LYS A 215 -4.53 -13.57 -11.63
CA LYS A 215 -5.63 -14.53 -11.85
C LYS A 215 -5.62 -15.13 -13.25
N GLN A 216 -5.38 -14.31 -14.27
CA GLN A 216 -5.28 -14.76 -15.67
C GLN A 216 -4.09 -15.70 -15.90
N GLN A 217 -3.02 -15.56 -15.12
CA GLN A 217 -1.85 -16.46 -15.16
C GLN A 217 -2.05 -17.73 -14.32
N GLY A 218 -3.23 -17.93 -13.72
CA GLY A 218 -3.57 -19.14 -12.97
C GLY A 218 -3.26 -19.10 -11.48
N ALA A 219 -2.84 -17.94 -10.95
CA ALA A 219 -2.59 -17.78 -9.53
C ALA A 219 -3.88 -17.95 -8.71
N THR A 220 -3.74 -18.50 -7.50
CA THR A 220 -4.80 -18.42 -6.49
C THR A 220 -4.78 -17.04 -5.87
N VAL A 221 -5.92 -16.35 -5.88
CA VAL A 221 -6.07 -15.02 -5.29
C VAL A 221 -6.75 -15.09 -3.94
N ILE A 222 -6.10 -14.54 -2.93
CA ILE A 222 -6.60 -14.47 -1.54
C ILE A 222 -6.83 -12.99 -1.20
N GLU A 223 -8.00 -12.67 -0.65
CA GLU A 223 -8.31 -11.32 -0.16
C GLU A 223 -8.40 -11.31 1.37
N ILE A 224 -7.66 -10.40 2.00
CA ILE A 224 -7.78 -10.08 3.43
C ILE A 224 -8.34 -8.66 3.54
N ASN A 225 -9.61 -8.54 3.89
CA ASN A 225 -10.28 -7.24 3.91
C ASN A 225 -11.54 -7.30 4.78
N PRO A 226 -11.73 -6.43 5.79
CA PRO A 226 -12.97 -6.39 6.55
C PRO A 226 -14.21 -6.06 5.68
N ASN A 227 -13.99 -5.40 4.55
CA ASN A 227 -15.00 -5.08 3.55
C ASN A 227 -14.61 -5.71 2.20
N PRO A 228 -14.91 -6.98 1.95
CA PRO A 228 -14.52 -7.67 0.73
C PRO A 228 -14.96 -6.96 -0.55
N THR A 229 -14.11 -7.00 -1.56
CA THR A 229 -14.33 -6.28 -2.83
C THR A 229 -15.34 -6.96 -3.75
N HIS A 230 -15.71 -8.23 -3.48
CA HIS A 230 -16.62 -9.03 -4.28
C HIS A 230 -16.22 -9.18 -5.76
N THR A 231 -14.93 -9.00 -6.09
CA THR A 231 -14.42 -9.26 -7.43
C THR A 231 -14.39 -10.76 -7.73
N THR A 232 -14.66 -11.14 -8.97
CA THR A 232 -14.64 -12.53 -9.42
C THR A 232 -13.22 -13.12 -9.51
N ALA A 233 -12.19 -12.30 -9.39
CA ALA A 233 -10.81 -12.74 -9.38
C ALA A 233 -10.41 -13.45 -8.06
N VAL A 234 -11.12 -13.21 -6.96
CA VAL A 234 -10.79 -13.73 -5.63
C VAL A 234 -11.32 -15.15 -5.42
N ASP A 235 -10.44 -16.05 -5.01
CA ASP A 235 -10.76 -17.46 -4.71
C ASP A 235 -11.03 -17.71 -3.23
N ILE A 236 -10.32 -16.99 -2.35
CA ILE A 236 -10.44 -17.15 -0.89
C ILE A 236 -10.56 -15.76 -0.26
N VAL A 237 -11.61 -15.57 0.53
CA VAL A 237 -11.86 -14.32 1.27
C VAL A 237 -11.65 -14.56 2.75
N LEU A 238 -10.86 -13.71 3.38
CA LEU A 238 -10.65 -13.62 4.83
C LEU A 238 -11.22 -12.27 5.30
N PRO A 239 -12.51 -12.21 5.64
CA PRO A 239 -13.25 -10.96 5.86
C PRO A 239 -13.04 -10.41 7.28
N ASP A 240 -11.81 -10.04 7.60
CA ASP A 240 -11.44 -9.41 8.89
C ASP A 240 -10.24 -8.47 8.69
N ASN A 241 -9.88 -7.74 9.73
CA ASN A 241 -8.76 -6.82 9.76
C ASN A 241 -7.42 -7.54 9.54
N ALA A 242 -6.52 -6.91 8.80
CA ALA A 242 -5.21 -7.45 8.48
C ALA A 242 -4.36 -7.74 9.73
N GLY A 243 -4.41 -6.87 10.74
CA GLY A 243 -3.70 -7.04 12.01
C GLY A 243 -4.16 -8.24 12.84
N LYS A 244 -5.36 -8.76 12.56
CA LYS A 244 -5.87 -9.99 13.18
C LYS A 244 -5.52 -11.22 12.33
N ILE A 245 -5.72 -11.16 11.04
CA ILE A 245 -5.57 -12.31 10.12
C ILE A 245 -4.11 -12.66 9.88
N LEU A 246 -3.26 -11.68 9.57
CA LEU A 246 -1.87 -11.95 9.17
C LEU A 246 -1.05 -12.65 10.26
N PRO A 247 -1.11 -12.28 11.55
CA PRO A 247 -0.42 -13.04 12.60
C PRO A 247 -0.86 -14.50 12.69
N LEU A 248 -2.17 -14.78 12.53
CA LEU A 248 -2.71 -16.14 12.54
C LEU A 248 -2.25 -16.92 11.31
N LEU A 249 -2.25 -16.29 10.13
CA LEU A 249 -1.80 -16.90 8.89
C LEU A 249 -0.32 -17.26 8.97
N VAL A 250 0.54 -16.33 9.39
CA VAL A 250 1.99 -16.57 9.53
C VAL A 250 2.28 -17.67 10.55
N LYS A 251 1.53 -17.71 11.66
CA LYS A 251 1.61 -18.82 12.64
C LYS A 251 1.27 -20.16 12.01
N ALA A 252 0.27 -20.21 11.13
CA ALA A 252 -0.13 -21.44 10.44
C ALA A 252 0.89 -21.89 9.37
N LEU A 253 1.74 -20.98 8.87
CA LEU A 253 2.78 -21.29 7.87
C LEU A 253 4.07 -21.86 8.49
N LYS A 254 4.27 -21.72 9.80
CA LYS A 254 5.37 -22.32 10.58
C LYS A 254 5.14 -23.79 10.83
#